data_bc6c67cca9a43bfb52c5bdd4e0080bf3
#
_entry.id   bc6c67cca9a43bfb52c5bdd4e0080bf3
#
_cell.length_a   1.000
_cell.length_b   1.000
_cell.length_c   1.000
_cell.angle_alpha   90.00
_cell.angle_beta   90.00
_cell.angle_gamma   90.00
#
_symmetry.space_group_name_H-M   'P 1'
#
loop_
_entity.id
_entity.type
_entity.pdbx_description
1 polymer ?
#
loop_
_entity_poly.entity_id
_entity_poly.type
_entity_poly.pdbx_seq_one_letter_code
_entity_poly.pdbx_strand_id
1 'polypeptide(L)'
;MHAGPRRLVLPRFTLTETAEGPGEGVSKIALRDGTFYYVRDKFTDAASSRVDGKPDWVNAAFDRFPIVLKGNGEPWDEVNIWILMRLEGQPQPEMETFLGIAEDMTYYCRFLEEHSLDWLTFPQFKLRRPTYRYNGHLKTRLQLGEISVATAKRRMSRVVNFYRFMMQAGLIALDYPPWNEKEVYVQIDNPDGQSGSMKVTTTDVGIKVAKQDDPFDETIDDGGKLRPLPANEQAWLLEALLACDHTETILIHALALATGARIQTILTFRVKTVQAPIQGSGLVRILAGPHRGHNTGIDTKNNKCITLQIPAWLYADLQTYAQSERAKSRRQKAPGGDHPDQYLFLSPHGTPLYVSKQDQHYGDRLKRHKKRGQTVRAYISKYVISYIRRHHSPSFSYQFHDLRATFGMNLMDAYKQKIEAGEITYTAALNIVSARMCHASPVITERYFNYRDRLKLAYAGQDGWEDELQRMTQLAVVPQQ
;
A
#
# COMPACT_ATOMS: atom_id res chain seq x y z
N MET A 1 9.58 34.47 -7.17
CA MET A 1 9.20 33.21 -7.84
C MET A 1 8.09 32.57 -7.04
N HIS A 2 6.86 32.51 -7.56
CA HIS A 2 5.79 31.77 -6.92
C HIS A 2 6.13 30.28 -7.07
N ALA A 3 6.36 29.62 -5.95
CA ALA A 3 6.49 28.16 -5.95
C ALA A 3 5.09 27.59 -6.20
N GLY A 4 4.86 26.93 -7.36
CA GLY A 4 3.55 26.37 -7.71
C GLY A 4 2.86 25.56 -6.61
N PRO A 5 1.63 25.07 -6.82
CA PRO A 5 0.88 24.31 -5.83
C PRO A 5 1.69 23.15 -5.26
N ARG A 6 1.63 22.99 -3.94
CA ARG A 6 2.41 21.96 -3.22
C ARG A 6 1.68 21.41 -2.01
N ARG A 7 2.03 20.19 -1.66
CA ARG A 7 1.61 19.57 -0.41
C ARG A 7 2.60 19.92 0.70
N LEU A 8 2.09 20.46 1.81
CA LEU A 8 2.81 20.60 3.07
C LEU A 8 2.37 19.48 4.03
N VAL A 9 3.29 18.93 4.79
CA VAL A 9 2.98 17.96 5.84
C VAL A 9 3.26 18.60 7.19
N LEU A 10 2.20 18.77 7.97
CA LEU A 10 2.33 19.22 9.36
C LEU A 10 2.74 18.02 10.21
N PRO A 11 3.82 18.09 10.99
CA PRO A 11 4.23 16.98 11.84
C PRO A 11 3.13 16.54 12.81
N ARG A 12 2.43 17.50 13.38
CA ARG A 12 1.24 17.32 14.21
C ARG A 12 0.25 18.44 13.92
N PHE A 13 -1.00 18.08 13.77
CA PHE A 13 -2.14 18.99 13.65
C PHE A 13 -3.10 18.69 14.79
N THR A 14 -3.44 19.68 15.60
CA THR A 14 -4.37 19.54 16.72
C THR A 14 -5.62 20.36 16.44
N LEU A 15 -6.77 19.76 16.66
CA LEU A 15 -8.04 20.47 16.61
C LEU A 15 -8.19 21.34 17.85
N THR A 16 -8.51 22.62 17.64
CA THR A 16 -8.76 23.59 18.69
C THR A 16 -10.16 24.15 18.56
N GLU A 17 -10.70 24.63 19.65
CA GLU A 17 -11.91 25.45 19.68
C GLU A 17 -11.62 26.83 20.26
N THR A 18 -12.39 27.83 19.88
CA THR A 18 -12.26 29.17 20.43
C THR A 18 -12.69 29.20 21.89
N ALA A 19 -11.94 29.90 22.73
CA ALA A 19 -12.27 30.13 24.12
C ALA A 19 -12.57 31.62 24.34
N GLU A 20 -13.44 31.94 25.26
CA GLU A 20 -13.88 33.33 25.54
C GLU A 20 -12.79 34.21 26.18
N GLY A 21 -11.77 33.58 26.82
CA GLY A 21 -10.71 34.30 27.50
C GLY A 21 -9.56 33.40 27.95
N PRO A 22 -8.60 33.95 28.70
CA PRO A 22 -7.47 33.19 29.25
C PRO A 22 -7.96 32.19 30.31
N GLY A 23 -7.34 31.02 30.35
CA GLY A 23 -7.66 29.95 31.33
C GLY A 23 -6.65 28.81 31.25
N GLU A 24 -6.85 27.79 32.08
CA GLU A 24 -6.03 26.61 32.06
C GLU A 24 -6.23 25.84 30.73
N GLY A 25 -5.11 25.48 30.09
CA GLY A 25 -5.15 24.82 28.76
C GLY A 25 -5.52 25.74 27.60
N VAL A 26 -5.67 27.05 27.82
CA VAL A 26 -6.00 28.05 26.80
C VAL A 26 -4.73 28.75 26.32
N SER A 27 -4.58 28.76 24.99
CA SER A 27 -3.47 29.46 24.30
C SER A 27 -3.96 30.72 23.62
N LYS A 28 -3.16 31.79 23.67
CA LYS A 28 -3.41 33.05 22.95
C LYS A 28 -2.74 32.98 21.58
N ILE A 29 -3.52 33.13 20.52
CA ILE A 29 -3.04 33.16 19.13
C ILE A 29 -3.13 34.59 18.61
N ALA A 30 -1.98 35.18 18.29
CA ALA A 30 -1.90 36.49 17.68
C ALA A 30 -1.92 36.38 16.15
N LEU A 31 -2.69 37.26 15.50
CA LEU A 31 -2.72 37.43 14.06
C LEU A 31 -1.77 38.50 13.59
N ARG A 32 -1.45 38.51 12.30
CA ARG A 32 -0.50 39.48 11.69
C ARG A 32 -0.99 40.94 11.73
N ASP A 33 -2.28 41.15 11.81
CA ASP A 33 -2.94 42.44 11.91
C ASP A 33 -2.98 43.00 13.34
N GLY A 34 -2.37 42.28 14.31
CA GLY A 34 -2.35 42.67 15.72
C GLY A 34 -3.58 42.23 16.52
N THR A 35 -4.57 41.62 15.87
CA THR A 35 -5.68 40.98 16.57
C THR A 35 -5.27 39.66 17.20
N PHE A 36 -6.02 39.17 18.15
CA PHE A 36 -5.76 37.89 18.79
C PHE A 36 -7.06 37.21 19.20
N TYR A 37 -6.99 35.90 19.35
CA TYR A 37 -8.07 35.08 19.90
C TYR A 37 -7.50 34.02 20.82
N TYR A 38 -8.36 33.45 21.66
CA TYR A 38 -7.99 32.39 22.57
C TYR A 38 -8.48 31.06 22.00
N VAL A 39 -7.65 30.03 22.15
CA VAL A 39 -7.99 28.65 21.73
C VAL A 39 -7.64 27.68 22.84
N ARG A 40 -8.41 26.63 22.95
CA ARG A 40 -8.07 25.43 23.72
C ARG A 40 -8.14 24.19 22.85
N ASP A 41 -7.41 23.15 23.22
CA ASP A 41 -7.51 21.87 22.51
C ASP A 41 -8.95 21.34 22.66
N LYS A 42 -9.57 20.98 21.55
CA LYS A 42 -10.98 20.59 21.48
C LYS A 42 -11.31 19.38 22.36
N PHE A 43 -10.34 18.53 22.66
CA PHE A 43 -10.50 17.32 23.46
C PHE A 43 -9.24 17.09 24.31
N THR A 44 -9.22 17.62 25.51
CA THR A 44 -8.13 17.40 26.47
C THR A 44 -8.27 16.11 27.25
N ASP A 45 -9.48 15.54 27.34
CA ASP A 45 -9.76 14.31 28.06
C ASP A 45 -10.52 13.28 27.21
N ALA A 46 -9.79 12.32 26.68
CA ALA A 46 -10.38 11.11 26.09
C ALA A 46 -11.18 10.26 27.09
N ALA A 47 -11.11 10.57 28.40
CA ALA A 47 -11.81 9.88 29.45
C ALA A 47 -13.19 10.48 29.76
N SER A 48 -13.48 11.72 29.39
CA SER A 48 -14.72 12.45 29.76
C SER A 48 -15.79 12.46 28.67
N SER A 49 -15.47 12.14 27.42
CA SER A 49 -16.44 12.10 26.32
C SER A 49 -17.02 10.71 26.13
N ARG A 50 -17.88 10.28 27.08
CA ARG A 50 -18.73 9.11 26.90
C ARG A 50 -20.16 9.57 26.65
N VAL A 51 -20.58 9.56 25.41
CA VAL A 51 -22.01 9.61 25.06
C VAL A 51 -22.53 8.17 25.06
N ASP A 52 -23.51 7.86 25.88
CA ASP A 52 -24.14 6.53 26.00
C ASP A 52 -23.19 5.38 26.36
N GLY A 53 -22.14 5.63 27.14
CA GLY A 53 -21.19 4.58 27.59
C GLY A 53 -20.26 4.04 26.51
N LYS A 54 -20.32 4.55 25.29
CA LYS A 54 -19.38 4.23 24.20
C LYS A 54 -18.30 5.30 24.12
N PRO A 55 -17.02 4.92 23.87
CA PRO A 55 -15.97 5.90 23.66
C PRO A 55 -16.29 6.74 22.43
N ASP A 56 -16.21 8.06 22.57
CA ASP A 56 -16.28 8.96 21.43
C ASP A 56 -14.96 8.87 20.66
N TRP A 57 -15.05 8.47 19.39
CA TRP A 57 -13.87 8.24 18.54
C TRP A 57 -13.35 9.51 17.89
N VAL A 58 -13.44 10.63 18.54
CA VAL A 58 -12.96 11.89 18.01
C VAL A 58 -11.46 12.04 18.33
N ASN A 59 -10.63 11.96 17.31
CA ASN A 59 -9.20 12.28 17.45
C ASN A 59 -9.02 13.80 17.50
N ALA A 60 -8.44 14.28 18.59
CA ALA A 60 -8.10 15.69 18.75
C ALA A 60 -6.83 16.10 17.99
N ALA A 61 -5.97 15.13 17.67
CA ALA A 61 -4.70 15.40 17.00
C ALA A 61 -4.37 14.34 15.94
N PHE A 62 -3.77 14.80 14.87
CA PHE A 62 -3.34 13.95 13.74
C PHE A 62 -1.86 14.20 13.47
N ASP A 63 -1.06 13.14 13.53
CA ASP A 63 0.35 13.22 13.17
C ASP A 63 0.49 13.15 11.63
N ARG A 64 1.36 14.03 11.09
CA ARG A 64 1.62 14.11 9.64
C ARG A 64 0.39 14.48 8.81
N PHE A 65 -0.37 15.46 9.30
CA PHE A 65 -1.54 15.96 8.59
C PHE A 65 -1.11 16.68 7.29
N PRO A 66 -1.68 16.34 6.12
CA PRO A 66 -1.34 17.01 4.87
C PRO A 66 -2.18 18.26 4.66
N ILE A 67 -1.53 19.33 4.24
CA ILE A 67 -2.15 20.58 3.79
C ILE A 67 -1.84 20.77 2.31
N VAL A 68 -2.84 21.07 1.51
CA VAL A 68 -2.70 21.47 0.11
C VAL A 68 -2.60 22.98 0.06
N LEU A 69 -1.50 23.49 -0.52
CA LEU A 69 -1.24 24.92 -0.74
C LEU A 69 -1.40 25.24 -2.24
N LYS A 70 -2.08 26.35 -2.52
CA LYS A 70 -2.16 26.97 -3.85
C LYS A 70 -0.80 27.54 -4.27
N GLY A 71 -0.64 27.93 -5.52
CA GLY A 71 0.60 28.49 -6.05
C GLY A 71 1.03 29.80 -5.38
N ASN A 72 0.08 30.59 -4.87
CA ASN A 72 0.34 31.80 -4.06
C ASN A 72 0.82 31.50 -2.63
N GLY A 73 0.82 30.22 -2.22
CA GLY A 73 1.22 29.77 -0.89
C GLY A 73 0.10 29.72 0.14
N GLU A 74 -1.12 30.14 -0.20
CA GLU A 74 -2.27 30.04 0.66
C GLU A 74 -2.81 28.59 0.72
N PRO A 75 -3.39 28.17 1.87
CA PRO A 75 -4.09 26.90 1.94
C PRO A 75 -5.26 26.83 0.94
N TRP A 76 -5.50 25.66 0.38
CA TRP A 76 -6.76 25.41 -0.32
C TRP A 76 -7.76 24.87 0.70
N ASP A 77 -8.49 25.80 1.33
CA ASP A 77 -9.27 25.52 2.54
C ASP A 77 -10.32 24.43 2.32
N GLU A 78 -11.03 24.45 1.20
CA GLU A 78 -12.08 23.48 0.92
C GLU A 78 -11.54 22.04 0.80
N VAL A 79 -10.39 21.87 0.19
CA VAL A 79 -9.71 20.57 0.10
C VAL A 79 -9.20 20.14 1.47
N ASN A 80 -8.64 21.05 2.25
CA ASN A 80 -8.09 20.75 3.57
C ASN A 80 -9.20 20.41 4.58
N ILE A 81 -10.34 21.09 4.51
CA ILE A 81 -11.56 20.78 5.28
C ILE A 81 -12.10 19.41 4.88
N TRP A 82 -12.17 19.12 3.57
CA TRP A 82 -12.61 17.80 3.10
C TRP A 82 -11.72 16.65 3.61
N ILE A 83 -10.39 16.86 3.63
CA ILE A 83 -9.44 15.89 4.18
C ILE A 83 -9.69 15.71 5.68
N LEU A 84 -9.89 16.80 6.41
CA LEU A 84 -10.15 16.78 7.85
C LEU A 84 -11.44 16.04 8.18
N MET A 85 -12.53 16.37 7.53
CA MET A 85 -13.84 15.74 7.77
C MET A 85 -13.84 14.22 7.45
N ARG A 86 -12.96 13.78 6.53
CA ARG A 86 -12.77 12.36 6.27
C ARG A 86 -11.90 11.64 7.30
N LEU A 87 -11.08 12.38 8.04
CA LEU A 87 -10.24 11.87 9.14
C LEU A 87 -11.01 11.77 10.44
N GLU A 88 -11.91 12.71 10.67
CA GLU A 88 -12.77 12.71 11.85
C GLU A 88 -13.60 11.42 11.92
N GLY A 89 -13.78 10.89 13.10
CA GLY A 89 -14.49 9.64 13.31
C GLY A 89 -13.70 8.35 12.96
N GLN A 90 -12.45 8.45 12.50
CA GLN A 90 -11.60 7.28 12.29
C GLN A 90 -10.68 7.08 13.51
N PRO A 91 -10.83 5.98 14.27
CA PRO A 91 -10.04 5.75 15.49
C PRO A 91 -8.52 5.71 15.23
N GLN A 92 -8.12 5.16 14.11
CA GLN A 92 -6.71 5.02 13.69
C GLN A 92 -6.58 5.26 12.18
N PRO A 93 -6.62 6.52 11.72
CA PRO A 93 -6.56 6.83 10.30
C PRO A 93 -5.22 6.43 9.69
N GLU A 94 -5.26 5.80 8.51
CA GLU A 94 -4.05 5.53 7.74
C GLU A 94 -3.60 6.80 7.00
N MET A 95 -2.74 7.59 7.66
CA MET A 95 -2.32 8.90 7.16
C MET A 95 -1.68 8.87 5.77
N GLU A 96 -1.08 7.75 5.34
CA GLU A 96 -0.58 7.64 3.96
C GLU A 96 -1.69 7.72 2.90
N THR A 97 -2.88 7.27 3.22
CA THR A 97 -4.05 7.44 2.34
C THR A 97 -4.37 8.92 2.15
N PHE A 98 -4.34 9.69 3.22
CA PHE A 98 -4.63 11.13 3.20
C PHE A 98 -3.50 11.95 2.59
N LEU A 99 -2.24 11.54 2.81
CA LEU A 99 -1.09 12.09 2.09
C LEU A 99 -1.22 11.88 0.58
N GLY A 100 -1.70 10.70 0.15
CA GLY A 100 -1.98 10.40 -1.24
C GLY A 100 -3.15 11.21 -1.81
N ILE A 101 -4.21 11.45 -1.01
CA ILE A 101 -5.32 12.33 -1.41
C ILE A 101 -4.81 13.76 -1.63
N ALA A 102 -4.06 14.31 -0.68
CA ALA A 102 -3.52 15.66 -0.78
C ALA A 102 -2.56 15.81 -1.99
N GLU A 103 -1.77 14.78 -2.30
CA GLU A 103 -0.90 14.77 -3.48
C GLU A 103 -1.72 14.83 -4.78
N ASP A 104 -2.77 14.00 -4.90
CA ASP A 104 -3.66 13.99 -6.05
C ASP A 104 -4.42 15.33 -6.20
N MET A 105 -4.86 15.95 -5.09
CA MET A 105 -5.50 17.26 -5.11
C MET A 105 -4.51 18.40 -5.40
N THR A 106 -3.28 18.30 -4.95
CA THR A 106 -2.19 19.23 -5.34
C THR A 106 -1.95 19.19 -6.86
N TYR A 107 -1.98 17.99 -7.45
CA TYR A 107 -1.87 17.82 -8.90
C TYR A 107 -3.07 18.46 -9.62
N TYR A 108 -4.28 18.32 -9.09
CA TYR A 108 -5.46 18.98 -9.64
C TYR A 108 -5.39 20.49 -9.51
N CYS A 109 -4.94 21.03 -8.38
CA CYS A 109 -4.72 22.46 -8.16
C CYS A 109 -3.73 23.04 -9.20
N ARG A 110 -2.62 22.33 -9.43
CA ARG A 110 -1.64 22.72 -10.46
C ARG A 110 -2.28 22.78 -11.86
N PHE A 111 -3.05 21.75 -12.21
CA PHE A 111 -3.77 21.74 -13.48
C PHE A 111 -4.73 22.94 -13.62
N LEU A 112 -5.46 23.29 -12.58
CA LEU A 112 -6.36 24.45 -12.60
C LEU A 112 -5.60 25.76 -12.81
N GLU A 113 -4.50 25.96 -12.11
CA GLU A 113 -3.67 27.18 -12.25
C GLU A 113 -2.99 27.27 -13.62
N GLU A 114 -2.40 26.17 -14.11
CA GLU A 114 -1.75 26.12 -15.44
C GLU A 114 -2.71 26.44 -16.58
N HIS A 115 -4.01 26.15 -16.40
CA HIS A 115 -5.03 26.39 -17.41
C HIS A 115 -5.93 27.58 -17.10
N SER A 116 -5.60 28.36 -16.05
CA SER A 116 -6.41 29.52 -15.61
C SER A 116 -7.88 29.17 -15.40
N LEU A 117 -8.13 28.03 -14.76
CA LEU A 117 -9.48 27.55 -14.47
C LEU A 117 -9.86 27.83 -13.02
N ASP A 118 -11.02 28.41 -12.83
CA ASP A 118 -11.65 28.44 -11.51
C ASP A 118 -12.37 27.12 -11.23
N TRP A 119 -12.09 26.53 -10.08
CA TRP A 119 -12.63 25.24 -9.69
C TRP A 119 -14.15 25.26 -9.38
N LEU A 120 -14.76 26.45 -9.19
CA LEU A 120 -16.19 26.64 -8.95
C LEU A 120 -16.98 27.00 -10.21
N THR A 121 -16.31 27.41 -11.29
CA THR A 121 -16.98 27.83 -12.52
C THR A 121 -17.34 26.65 -13.41
N PHE A 122 -18.62 26.33 -13.48
CA PHE A 122 -19.18 25.22 -14.29
C PHE A 122 -20.11 25.79 -15.39
N PRO A 123 -19.58 26.08 -16.58
CA PRO A 123 -20.37 26.63 -17.68
C PRO A 123 -21.33 25.59 -18.29
N GLN A 124 -22.34 26.08 -19.06
CA GLN A 124 -23.30 25.22 -19.74
C GLN A 124 -22.65 24.14 -20.59
N PHE A 125 -21.61 24.50 -21.37
CA PHE A 125 -20.87 23.55 -22.21
C PHE A 125 -19.99 22.63 -21.35
N LYS A 126 -20.40 21.38 -21.21
CA LYS A 126 -19.72 20.40 -20.34
C LYS A 126 -18.22 20.24 -20.58
N LEU A 127 -17.76 20.31 -21.84
CA LEU A 127 -16.32 20.15 -22.16
C LEU A 127 -15.46 21.32 -21.68
N ARG A 128 -16.07 22.44 -21.29
CA ARG A 128 -15.35 23.59 -20.71
C ARG A 128 -15.29 23.53 -19.18
N ARG A 129 -16.06 22.61 -18.54
CA ARG A 129 -16.08 22.43 -17.08
C ARG A 129 -14.74 21.87 -16.58
N PRO A 130 -14.26 22.26 -15.41
CA PRO A 130 -12.96 21.82 -14.85
C PRO A 130 -12.80 20.29 -14.83
N THR A 131 -13.85 19.56 -14.48
CA THR A 131 -13.84 18.10 -14.39
C THR A 131 -13.62 17.40 -15.73
N TYR A 132 -14.30 17.89 -16.81
CA TYR A 132 -14.12 17.35 -18.15
C TYR A 132 -12.74 17.72 -18.74
N ARG A 133 -12.29 18.94 -18.50
CA ARG A 133 -10.95 19.36 -18.93
C ARG A 133 -9.86 18.56 -18.25
N TYR A 134 -10.02 18.31 -16.93
CA TYR A 134 -9.10 17.47 -16.19
C TYR A 134 -9.11 16.01 -16.67
N ASN A 135 -10.30 15.46 -16.99
CA ASN A 135 -10.42 14.14 -17.61
C ASN A 135 -9.63 14.05 -18.91
N GLY A 136 -9.78 15.07 -19.79
CA GLY A 136 -9.01 15.17 -21.04
C GLY A 136 -7.50 15.23 -20.79
N HIS A 137 -7.07 16.08 -19.85
CA HIS A 137 -5.67 16.20 -19.44
C HIS A 137 -5.09 14.84 -18.97
N LEU A 138 -5.79 14.13 -18.09
CA LEU A 138 -5.34 12.82 -17.60
C LEU A 138 -5.26 11.78 -18.73
N LYS A 139 -6.19 11.81 -19.69
CA LYS A 139 -6.14 10.92 -20.86
C LYS A 139 -4.95 11.20 -21.74
N THR A 140 -4.64 12.46 -22.00
CA THR A 140 -3.45 12.86 -22.77
C THR A 140 -2.16 12.38 -22.07
N ARG A 141 -2.03 12.61 -20.76
CA ARG A 141 -0.87 12.14 -19.99
C ARG A 141 -0.75 10.62 -19.98
N LEU A 142 -1.88 9.90 -19.98
CA LEU A 142 -1.91 8.45 -20.11
C LEU A 142 -1.44 7.99 -21.50
N GLN A 143 -1.90 8.64 -22.57
CA GLN A 143 -1.49 8.32 -23.94
C GLN A 143 0.00 8.57 -24.18
N LEU A 144 0.56 9.60 -23.54
CA LEU A 144 1.99 9.90 -23.58
C LEU A 144 2.83 8.96 -22.69
N GLY A 145 2.21 8.03 -21.98
CA GLY A 145 2.91 7.11 -21.07
C GLY A 145 3.47 7.74 -19.79
N GLU A 146 3.12 9.01 -19.50
CA GLU A 146 3.65 9.73 -18.33
C GLU A 146 3.01 9.32 -17.00
N ILE A 147 1.81 8.77 -17.05
CA ILE A 147 1.11 8.23 -15.88
C ILE A 147 0.48 6.87 -16.19
N SER A 148 0.39 6.01 -15.18
CA SER A 148 -0.30 4.72 -15.31
C SER A 148 -1.82 4.88 -15.31
N VAL A 149 -2.53 3.89 -15.87
CA VAL A 149 -4.01 3.78 -15.82
C VAL A 149 -4.53 3.87 -14.39
N ALA A 150 -3.88 3.18 -13.45
CA ALA A 150 -4.25 3.20 -12.04
C ALA A 150 -4.13 4.60 -11.43
N THR A 151 -3.07 5.35 -11.79
CA THR A 151 -2.86 6.73 -11.35
C THR A 151 -3.92 7.65 -11.93
N ALA A 152 -4.23 7.55 -13.22
CA ALA A 152 -5.26 8.37 -13.87
C ALA A 152 -6.64 8.13 -13.25
N LYS A 153 -7.04 6.85 -13.07
CA LYS A 153 -8.29 6.47 -12.41
C LYS A 153 -8.37 7.02 -10.98
N ARG A 154 -7.31 6.86 -10.20
CA ARG A 154 -7.25 7.33 -8.82
C ARG A 154 -7.39 8.84 -8.73
N ARG A 155 -6.64 9.60 -9.53
CA ARG A 155 -6.68 11.07 -9.56
C ARG A 155 -8.07 11.58 -9.93
N MET A 156 -8.68 11.04 -10.99
CA MET A 156 -10.02 11.45 -11.39
C MET A 156 -11.06 11.11 -10.31
N SER A 157 -10.98 9.93 -9.71
CA SER A 157 -11.88 9.52 -8.62
C SER A 157 -11.75 10.43 -7.39
N ARG A 158 -10.55 10.96 -7.07
CA ARG A 158 -10.37 11.92 -5.96
C ARG A 158 -11.09 13.23 -6.24
N VAL A 159 -10.97 13.75 -7.45
CA VAL A 159 -11.68 14.98 -7.86
C VAL A 159 -13.21 14.79 -7.83
N VAL A 160 -13.70 13.68 -8.35
CA VAL A 160 -15.15 13.35 -8.29
C VAL A 160 -15.63 13.27 -6.84
N ASN A 161 -14.89 12.58 -5.97
CA ASN A 161 -15.26 12.43 -4.56
C ASN A 161 -15.21 13.77 -3.81
N PHE A 162 -14.28 14.65 -4.14
CA PHE A 162 -14.20 15.99 -3.58
C PHE A 162 -15.45 16.81 -3.92
N TYR A 163 -15.79 16.97 -5.21
CA TYR A 163 -16.98 17.72 -5.61
C TYR A 163 -18.27 17.10 -5.08
N ARG A 164 -18.38 15.76 -5.10
CA ARG A 164 -19.56 15.08 -4.55
C ARG A 164 -19.75 15.40 -3.08
N PHE A 165 -18.67 15.35 -2.30
CA PHE A 165 -18.71 15.71 -0.89
C PHE A 165 -19.10 17.16 -0.68
N MET A 166 -18.50 18.11 -1.40
CA MET A 166 -18.75 19.54 -1.25
C MET A 166 -20.21 19.90 -1.59
N MET A 167 -20.78 19.27 -2.61
CA MET A 167 -22.20 19.45 -2.97
C MET A 167 -23.14 18.80 -1.93
N GLN A 168 -22.84 17.57 -1.48
CA GLN A 168 -23.65 16.87 -0.48
C GLN A 168 -23.65 17.57 0.88
N ALA A 169 -22.53 18.18 1.26
CA ALA A 169 -22.41 18.98 2.47
C ALA A 169 -23.01 20.40 2.35
N GLY A 170 -23.54 20.77 1.17
CA GLY A 170 -24.08 22.10 0.93
C GLY A 170 -23.05 23.24 0.95
N LEU A 171 -21.75 22.89 0.82
CA LEU A 171 -20.65 23.86 0.88
C LEU A 171 -20.44 24.60 -0.45
N ILE A 172 -20.89 24.00 -1.56
CA ILE A 172 -20.89 24.63 -2.88
C ILE A 172 -22.22 24.40 -3.61
N ALA A 173 -22.60 25.39 -4.41
CA ALA A 173 -23.66 25.28 -5.38
C ALA A 173 -23.08 25.58 -6.77
N LEU A 174 -23.30 24.69 -7.71
CA LEU A 174 -22.77 24.80 -9.08
C LEU A 174 -23.90 25.12 -10.06
N ASP A 175 -23.69 26.03 -10.99
CA ASP A 175 -24.68 26.40 -12.02
C ASP A 175 -25.08 25.21 -12.89
N TYR A 176 -24.11 24.34 -13.17
CA TYR A 176 -24.34 23.11 -13.95
C TYR A 176 -23.63 21.92 -13.31
N PRO A 177 -24.16 20.69 -13.46
CA PRO A 177 -23.60 19.50 -12.83
C PRO A 177 -22.15 19.23 -13.27
N PRO A 178 -21.26 18.84 -12.36
CA PRO A 178 -19.84 18.63 -12.68
C PRO A 178 -19.57 17.44 -13.61
N TRP A 179 -20.53 16.52 -13.74
CA TRP A 179 -20.53 15.36 -14.64
C TRP A 179 -21.96 14.88 -14.87
N ASN A 180 -22.14 13.92 -15.78
CA ASN A 180 -23.37 13.17 -15.91
C ASN A 180 -23.22 11.82 -15.19
N GLU A 181 -24.20 11.46 -14.37
CA GLU A 181 -24.22 10.16 -13.72
C GLU A 181 -24.93 9.13 -14.60
N LYS A 182 -24.42 7.90 -14.56
CA LYS A 182 -25.01 6.74 -15.21
C LYS A 182 -25.11 5.61 -14.20
N GLU A 183 -26.25 4.99 -14.14
CA GLU A 183 -26.46 3.79 -13.37
C GLU A 183 -26.03 2.57 -14.21
N VAL A 184 -25.18 1.74 -13.66
CA VAL A 184 -24.71 0.50 -14.28
C VAL A 184 -24.94 -0.62 -13.29
N TYR A 185 -25.54 -1.71 -13.76
CA TYR A 185 -25.64 -2.92 -12.97
C TYR A 185 -24.36 -3.74 -13.17
N VAL A 186 -23.64 -3.99 -12.08
CA VAL A 186 -22.45 -4.84 -12.08
C VAL A 186 -22.84 -6.19 -11.50
N GLN A 187 -22.61 -7.25 -12.24
CA GLN A 187 -22.76 -8.61 -11.70
C GLN A 187 -21.65 -8.85 -10.69
N ILE A 188 -22.02 -9.30 -9.51
CA ILE A 188 -21.12 -9.72 -8.46
C ILE A 188 -21.30 -11.23 -8.31
N ASP A 189 -20.28 -11.99 -8.64
CA ASP A 189 -20.25 -13.41 -8.34
C ASP A 189 -19.85 -13.56 -6.86
N ASN A 190 -20.81 -13.95 -6.05
CA ASN A 190 -20.56 -14.27 -4.65
C ASN A 190 -19.81 -15.61 -4.56
N PRO A 191 -18.96 -15.80 -3.53
CA PRO A 191 -18.24 -17.04 -3.31
C PRO A 191 -19.15 -18.28 -3.15
N ASP A 192 -20.43 -18.06 -2.86
CA ASP A 192 -21.45 -19.10 -2.67
C ASP A 192 -22.18 -19.50 -3.97
N GLY A 193 -21.68 -19.07 -5.13
CA GLY A 193 -22.25 -19.41 -6.44
C GLY A 193 -23.54 -18.67 -6.80
N GLN A 194 -23.99 -17.72 -5.97
CA GLN A 194 -25.09 -16.83 -6.30
C GLN A 194 -24.57 -15.57 -6.98
N SER A 195 -24.92 -15.35 -8.24
CA SER A 195 -24.67 -14.08 -8.92
C SER A 195 -25.73 -13.05 -8.51
N GLY A 196 -25.28 -11.99 -7.87
CA GLY A 196 -26.10 -10.81 -7.55
C GLY A 196 -25.76 -9.65 -8.47
N SER A 197 -26.73 -8.83 -8.82
CA SER A 197 -26.46 -7.55 -9.50
C SER A 197 -26.48 -6.42 -8.49
N MET A 198 -25.40 -5.64 -8.43
CA MET A 198 -25.35 -4.41 -7.63
C MET A 198 -25.44 -3.19 -8.54
N LYS A 199 -26.37 -2.29 -8.23
CA LYS A 199 -26.49 -1.00 -8.89
C LYS A 199 -25.32 -0.09 -8.47
N VAL A 200 -24.51 0.31 -9.43
CA VAL A 200 -23.36 1.20 -9.21
C VAL A 200 -23.57 2.47 -10.03
N THR A 201 -23.49 3.62 -9.36
CA THR A 201 -23.52 4.92 -10.04
C THR A 201 -22.12 5.26 -10.54
N THR A 202 -21.97 5.41 -11.84
CA THR A 202 -20.74 5.81 -12.52
C THR A 202 -20.88 7.20 -13.12
N THR A 203 -19.73 7.87 -13.33
CA THR A 203 -19.69 9.19 -13.96
C THR A 203 -19.12 9.10 -15.38
N ASP A 204 -19.55 9.99 -16.27
CA ASP A 204 -19.03 10.05 -17.64
C ASP A 204 -17.60 10.63 -17.72
N VAL A 205 -17.13 11.28 -16.65
CA VAL A 205 -15.73 11.73 -16.49
C VAL A 205 -14.81 10.66 -15.92
N GLY A 206 -15.31 9.46 -15.58
CA GLY A 206 -14.48 8.34 -15.15
C GLY A 206 -13.46 7.91 -16.22
N ILE A 207 -12.22 7.60 -15.81
CA ILE A 207 -11.21 7.05 -16.72
C ILE A 207 -11.55 5.58 -17.00
N LYS A 208 -12.03 5.31 -18.19
CA LYS A 208 -12.32 3.96 -18.68
C LYS A 208 -11.16 3.53 -19.58
N VAL A 209 -10.53 2.44 -19.24
CA VAL A 209 -9.58 1.74 -20.10
C VAL A 209 -10.10 0.32 -20.20
N ALA A 210 -10.28 -0.17 -21.42
CA ALA A 210 -10.63 -1.56 -21.65
C ALA A 210 -9.58 -2.43 -20.95
N LYS A 211 -10.04 -3.36 -20.11
CA LYS A 211 -9.15 -4.36 -19.56
C LYS A 211 -8.90 -5.36 -20.69
N GLN A 212 -7.76 -5.28 -21.31
CA GLN A 212 -7.32 -6.32 -22.22
C GLN A 212 -6.79 -7.44 -21.33
N ASP A 213 -7.43 -8.58 -21.35
CA ASP A 213 -6.90 -9.78 -20.73
C ASP A 213 -5.74 -10.25 -21.60
N ASP A 214 -4.54 -10.03 -21.13
CA ASP A 214 -3.32 -10.52 -21.76
C ASP A 214 -3.02 -11.91 -21.21
N PRO A 215 -3.12 -12.97 -22.02
CA PRO A 215 -2.79 -14.32 -21.59
C PRO A 215 -1.32 -14.47 -21.16
N PHE A 216 -0.45 -13.61 -21.69
CA PHE A 216 0.98 -13.58 -21.41
C PHE A 216 1.35 -12.64 -20.23
N ASP A 217 0.36 -12.01 -19.55
CA ASP A 217 0.64 -11.19 -18.36
C ASP A 217 1.28 -12.04 -17.26
N GLU A 218 2.56 -11.85 -17.03
CA GLU A 218 3.36 -12.54 -16.01
C GLU A 218 3.07 -12.06 -14.59
N THR A 219 1.94 -11.38 -14.35
CA THR A 219 1.59 -10.86 -13.03
C THR A 219 0.33 -11.50 -12.45
N ILE A 220 0.29 -11.51 -11.12
CA ILE A 220 -0.86 -11.95 -10.31
C ILE A 220 -1.41 -10.74 -9.55
N ASP A 221 -2.73 -10.58 -9.55
CA ASP A 221 -3.41 -9.52 -8.79
C ASP A 221 -3.62 -9.96 -7.32
N ASP A 222 -2.71 -9.52 -6.40
CA ASP A 222 -2.84 -9.68 -4.93
C ASP A 222 -2.55 -8.36 -4.22
N GLY A 223 -3.51 -7.43 -4.31
CA GLY A 223 -3.38 -6.08 -3.76
C GLY A 223 -2.42 -5.18 -4.55
N GLY A 224 -2.16 -5.53 -5.78
CA GLY A 224 -1.34 -4.96 -6.82
C GLY A 224 -0.94 -6.05 -7.81
N LYS A 225 -0.41 -5.67 -8.97
CA LYS A 225 0.20 -6.60 -9.90
C LYS A 225 1.55 -7.06 -9.36
N LEU A 226 1.68 -8.34 -9.06
CA LEU A 226 2.88 -8.95 -8.50
C LEU A 226 3.44 -9.98 -9.49
N ARG A 227 4.74 -9.94 -9.73
CA ARG A 227 5.44 -10.89 -10.59
C ARG A 227 6.10 -11.99 -9.75
N PRO A 228 5.63 -13.23 -9.76
CA PRO A 228 6.34 -14.33 -9.11
C PRO A 228 7.71 -14.53 -9.76
N LEU A 229 8.76 -14.68 -8.98
CA LEU A 229 10.10 -14.96 -9.49
C LEU A 229 10.18 -16.43 -9.95
N PRO A 230 10.61 -16.71 -11.19
CA PRO A 230 10.93 -18.07 -11.64
C PRO A 230 12.06 -18.68 -10.81
N ALA A 231 12.23 -20.00 -10.87
CA ALA A 231 13.19 -20.74 -10.05
C ALA A 231 14.64 -20.26 -10.24
N ASN A 232 15.05 -19.96 -11.47
CA ASN A 232 16.35 -19.41 -11.78
C ASN A 232 16.57 -18.01 -11.15
N GLU A 233 15.58 -17.13 -11.22
CA GLU A 233 15.66 -15.81 -10.60
C GLU A 233 15.68 -15.90 -9.07
N GLN A 234 14.98 -16.88 -8.48
CA GLN A 234 15.06 -17.15 -7.04
C GLN A 234 16.48 -17.58 -6.64
N ALA A 235 17.14 -18.43 -7.45
CA ALA A 235 18.51 -18.83 -7.22
C ALA A 235 19.46 -17.62 -7.30
N TRP A 236 19.32 -16.76 -8.31
CA TRP A 236 20.11 -15.52 -8.44
C TRP A 236 19.89 -14.58 -7.26
N LEU A 237 18.64 -14.49 -6.77
CA LEU A 237 18.33 -13.67 -5.60
C LEU A 237 19.03 -14.18 -4.34
N LEU A 238 19.00 -15.49 -4.09
CA LEU A 238 19.67 -16.10 -2.94
C LEU A 238 21.19 -15.92 -3.02
N GLU A 239 21.79 -16.14 -4.19
CA GLU A 239 23.21 -15.90 -4.43
C GLU A 239 23.58 -14.43 -4.15
N ALA A 240 22.83 -13.47 -4.70
CA ALA A 240 23.06 -12.05 -4.48
C ALA A 240 22.94 -11.66 -3.00
N LEU A 241 21.96 -12.19 -2.28
CA LEU A 241 21.77 -11.93 -0.86
C LEU A 241 22.97 -12.42 -0.03
N LEU A 242 23.48 -13.62 -0.34
CA LEU A 242 24.67 -14.17 0.31
C LEU A 242 25.94 -13.36 -0.03
N ALA A 243 26.10 -12.99 -1.29
CA ALA A 243 27.26 -12.19 -1.75
C ALA A 243 27.26 -10.77 -1.15
N CYS A 244 26.08 -10.19 -0.86
CA CYS A 244 25.97 -8.89 -0.21
C CYS A 244 26.25 -8.93 1.30
N ASP A 245 26.28 -10.09 1.92
CA ASP A 245 26.62 -10.35 3.34
C ASP A 245 25.95 -9.39 4.35
N HIS A 246 24.66 -9.13 4.15
CA HIS A 246 23.87 -8.27 5.04
C HIS A 246 22.80 -9.07 5.76
N THR A 247 23.13 -9.58 6.95
CA THR A 247 22.33 -10.51 7.75
C THR A 247 20.85 -10.12 7.84
N GLU A 248 20.55 -8.85 8.14
CA GLU A 248 19.17 -8.39 8.26
C GLU A 248 18.41 -8.50 6.93
N THR A 249 19.06 -8.18 5.82
CA THR A 249 18.42 -8.28 4.49
C THR A 249 18.19 -9.75 4.13
N ILE A 250 19.11 -10.66 4.44
CA ILE A 250 18.94 -12.10 4.23
C ILE A 250 17.73 -12.60 5.01
N LEU A 251 17.66 -12.33 6.32
CA LEU A 251 16.56 -12.78 7.17
C LEU A 251 15.19 -12.18 6.78
N ILE A 252 15.16 -10.90 6.38
CA ILE A 252 13.96 -10.23 5.90
C ILE A 252 13.44 -10.90 4.61
N HIS A 253 14.33 -11.27 3.67
CA HIS A 253 13.95 -11.97 2.45
C HIS A 253 13.53 -13.41 2.72
N ALA A 254 14.25 -14.11 3.58
CA ALA A 254 13.90 -15.47 4.00
C ALA A 254 12.49 -15.51 4.63
N LEU A 255 12.16 -14.54 5.51
CA LEU A 255 10.81 -14.40 6.05
C LEU A 255 9.77 -14.15 4.97
N ALA A 256 10.04 -13.28 4.00
CA ALA A 256 9.13 -13.00 2.91
C ALA A 256 8.88 -14.24 2.03
N LEU A 257 9.95 -14.95 1.66
CA LEU A 257 9.89 -16.15 0.84
C LEU A 257 9.29 -17.37 1.56
N ALA A 258 9.38 -17.44 2.89
CA ALA A 258 8.85 -18.55 3.68
C ALA A 258 7.40 -18.33 4.17
N THR A 259 6.92 -17.09 4.20
CA THR A 259 5.61 -16.76 4.79
C THR A 259 4.69 -15.95 3.90
N GLY A 260 5.20 -15.34 2.83
CA GLY A 260 4.47 -14.39 2.01
C GLY A 260 4.10 -13.09 2.73
N ALA A 261 4.68 -12.83 3.91
CA ALA A 261 4.36 -11.64 4.70
C ALA A 261 4.78 -10.35 4.00
N ARG A 262 3.98 -9.29 4.21
CA ARG A 262 4.29 -7.96 3.66
C ARG A 262 5.44 -7.32 4.41
N ILE A 263 6.19 -6.44 3.73
CA ILE A 263 7.36 -5.74 4.29
C ILE A 263 7.03 -5.05 5.63
N GLN A 264 5.86 -4.43 5.76
CA GLN A 264 5.47 -3.78 7.00
C GLN A 264 5.35 -4.79 8.15
N THR A 265 4.79 -5.96 7.91
CA THR A 265 4.63 -7.02 8.92
C THR A 265 5.99 -7.54 9.36
N ILE A 266 6.88 -7.84 8.42
CA ILE A 266 8.23 -8.35 8.73
C ILE A 266 9.06 -7.32 9.51
N LEU A 267 9.05 -6.06 9.07
CA LEU A 267 9.88 -5.02 9.67
C LEU A 267 9.35 -4.49 11.00
N THR A 268 8.15 -4.86 11.40
CA THR A 268 7.59 -4.54 12.73
C THR A 268 7.67 -5.69 13.72
N PHE A 269 8.37 -6.79 13.38
CA PHE A 269 8.64 -7.86 14.35
C PHE A 269 9.35 -7.30 15.57
N ARG A 270 9.01 -7.85 16.75
CA ARG A 270 9.59 -7.48 18.05
C ARG A 270 10.53 -8.58 18.54
N VAL A 271 11.45 -8.23 19.41
CA VAL A 271 12.33 -9.22 20.04
C VAL A 271 11.52 -10.31 20.72
N LYS A 272 10.47 -9.94 21.47
CA LYS A 272 9.56 -10.90 22.13
C LYS A 272 8.91 -11.89 21.17
N THR A 273 8.75 -11.54 19.89
CA THR A 273 8.15 -12.41 18.88
C THR A 273 8.93 -13.69 18.65
N VAL A 274 10.25 -13.64 18.89
CA VAL A 274 11.17 -14.74 18.63
C VAL A 274 11.79 -15.31 19.93
N GLN A 275 11.19 -15.03 21.08
CA GLN A 275 11.69 -15.52 22.38
C GLN A 275 11.08 -16.87 22.81
N ALA A 276 9.92 -17.23 22.26
CA ALA A 276 9.26 -18.47 22.65
C ALA A 276 10.08 -19.70 22.20
N PRO A 277 10.16 -20.75 23.02
CA PRO A 277 10.84 -21.98 22.63
C PRO A 277 10.15 -22.65 21.44
N ILE A 278 10.93 -23.29 20.58
CA ILE A 278 10.40 -24.08 19.46
C ILE A 278 9.75 -25.35 20.03
N GLN A 279 8.47 -25.51 19.80
CA GLN A 279 7.72 -26.70 20.17
C GLN A 279 7.47 -27.56 18.93
N GLY A 280 8.06 -28.76 18.90
CA GLY A 280 7.92 -29.70 17.79
C GLY A 280 8.77 -29.37 16.55
N SER A 281 8.69 -30.23 15.54
CA SER A 281 9.34 -30.04 14.25
C SER A 281 8.34 -29.50 13.24
N GLY A 282 8.66 -28.41 12.53
CA GLY A 282 7.84 -27.95 11.41
C GLY A 282 7.62 -26.46 11.37
N LEU A 283 6.46 -25.97 11.76
CA LEU A 283 6.05 -24.57 11.62
C LEU A 283 5.75 -23.93 12.97
N VAL A 284 6.38 -22.80 13.25
CA VAL A 284 6.11 -21.94 14.40
C VAL A 284 5.02 -20.91 14.02
N ARG A 285 3.98 -20.80 14.87
CA ARG A 285 2.84 -19.90 14.63
C ARG A 285 3.07 -18.58 15.35
N ILE A 286 3.06 -17.48 14.60
CA ILE A 286 3.24 -16.11 15.10
C ILE A 286 1.99 -15.29 14.82
N LEU A 287 1.38 -14.76 15.88
CA LEU A 287 0.26 -13.84 15.77
C LEU A 287 0.76 -12.46 15.35
N ALA A 288 0.08 -11.81 14.40
CA ALA A 288 0.35 -10.46 13.97
C ALA A 288 -0.95 -9.67 13.75
N GLY A 289 -0.89 -8.38 14.03
CA GLY A 289 -2.06 -7.51 14.04
C GLY A 289 -2.73 -7.44 15.42
N PRO A 290 -3.89 -6.74 15.53
CA PRO A 290 -4.61 -6.58 16.77
C PRO A 290 -5.33 -7.89 17.15
N HIS A 291 -4.91 -8.54 18.19
CA HIS A 291 -5.57 -9.72 18.76
C HIS A 291 -6.19 -9.37 20.11
N ARG A 292 -7.33 -9.98 20.46
CA ARG A 292 -8.01 -9.77 21.75
C ARG A 292 -7.04 -10.10 22.92
N GLY A 293 -6.82 -9.10 23.78
CA GLY A 293 -5.95 -9.24 24.95
C GLY A 293 -4.44 -9.26 24.68
N HIS A 294 -4.01 -9.19 23.42
CA HIS A 294 -2.60 -9.25 23.05
C HIS A 294 -2.22 -8.14 22.07
N ASN A 295 -1.40 -7.23 22.55
CA ASN A 295 -0.71 -6.30 21.67
C ASN A 295 0.53 -6.98 21.10
N THR A 296 0.46 -7.44 19.84
CA THR A 296 1.60 -8.09 19.18
C THR A 296 2.72 -7.10 18.83
N GLY A 297 2.40 -5.82 18.67
CA GLY A 297 3.32 -4.79 18.16
C GLY A 297 3.66 -4.95 16.68
N ILE A 298 3.08 -5.95 16.00
CA ILE A 298 3.34 -6.26 14.59
C ILE A 298 2.21 -5.72 13.74
N ASP A 299 2.55 -4.83 12.79
CA ASP A 299 1.58 -4.23 11.88
C ASP A 299 1.15 -5.19 10.78
N THR A 300 -0.13 -5.11 10.42
CA THR A 300 -0.70 -5.77 9.26
C THR A 300 -1.45 -4.78 8.36
N LYS A 301 -1.62 -5.11 7.09
CA LYS A 301 -2.43 -4.29 6.17
C LYS A 301 -3.90 -4.29 6.64
N ASN A 302 -4.48 -3.10 6.77
CA ASN A 302 -5.86 -2.89 7.23
C ASN A 302 -6.15 -3.45 8.63
N ASN A 303 -5.14 -3.50 9.50
CA ASN A 303 -5.25 -4.01 10.87
C ASN A 303 -5.86 -5.41 10.98
N LYS A 304 -5.60 -6.29 10.00
CA LYS A 304 -6.09 -7.67 10.03
C LYS A 304 -5.37 -8.49 11.07
N CYS A 305 -6.12 -9.32 11.80
CA CYS A 305 -5.53 -10.40 12.62
C CYS A 305 -5.07 -11.52 11.70
N ILE A 306 -3.80 -11.86 11.73
CA ILE A 306 -3.23 -12.94 10.93
C ILE A 306 -2.31 -13.82 11.77
N THR A 307 -2.19 -15.08 11.38
CA THR A 307 -1.22 -16.02 11.96
C THR A 307 -0.20 -16.39 10.89
N LEU A 308 1.04 -15.93 11.05
CA LEU A 308 2.15 -16.36 10.22
C LEU A 308 2.63 -17.74 10.66
N GLN A 309 3.04 -18.55 9.70
CA GLN A 309 3.62 -19.88 9.93
C GLN A 309 5.06 -19.86 9.42
N ILE A 310 6.02 -19.81 10.33
CA ILE A 310 7.45 -19.70 10.06
C ILE A 310 8.07 -21.09 10.19
N PRO A 311 8.89 -21.56 9.22
CA PRO A 311 9.65 -22.79 9.37
C PRO A 311 10.53 -22.76 10.63
N ALA A 312 10.60 -23.87 11.37
CA ALA A 312 11.33 -23.95 12.64
C ALA A 312 12.82 -23.56 12.51
N TRP A 313 13.44 -23.96 11.40
CA TRP A 313 14.83 -23.58 11.12
C TRP A 313 15.01 -22.06 11.01
N LEU A 314 14.12 -21.38 10.26
CA LEU A 314 14.17 -19.91 10.10
C LEU A 314 13.86 -19.21 11.42
N TYR A 315 12.94 -19.75 12.21
CA TYR A 315 12.66 -19.20 13.53
C TYR A 315 13.87 -19.32 14.48
N ALA A 316 14.62 -20.42 14.42
CA ALA A 316 15.88 -20.59 15.16
C ALA A 316 16.95 -19.57 14.72
N ASP A 317 17.05 -19.31 13.42
CA ASP A 317 17.96 -18.27 12.89
C ASP A 317 17.58 -16.87 13.41
N LEU A 318 16.28 -16.57 13.48
CA LEU A 318 15.79 -15.31 14.04
C LEU A 318 16.10 -15.20 15.54
N GLN A 319 16.00 -16.30 16.31
CA GLN A 319 16.39 -16.36 17.73
C GLN A 319 17.89 -16.09 17.88
N THR A 320 18.72 -16.76 17.08
CA THR A 320 20.17 -16.56 17.06
C THR A 320 20.52 -15.12 16.71
N TYR A 321 19.89 -14.55 15.69
CA TYR A 321 20.07 -13.15 15.34
C TYR A 321 19.66 -12.22 16.50
N ALA A 322 18.52 -12.44 17.13
CA ALA A 322 18.02 -11.61 18.23
C ALA A 322 19.02 -11.58 19.42
N GLN A 323 19.74 -12.66 19.64
CA GLN A 323 20.73 -12.80 20.72
C GLN A 323 22.13 -12.33 20.32
N SER A 324 22.40 -12.09 19.04
CA SER A 324 23.71 -11.70 18.54
C SER A 324 24.14 -10.32 19.06
N GLU A 325 25.44 -10.12 19.23
CA GLU A 325 26.01 -8.83 19.62
C GLU A 325 25.70 -7.73 18.61
N ARG A 326 25.59 -8.10 17.31
CA ARG A 326 25.19 -7.20 16.24
C ARG A 326 23.76 -6.64 16.49
N ALA A 327 22.80 -7.48 16.80
CA ALA A 327 21.43 -7.06 17.07
C ALA A 327 21.30 -6.29 18.40
N LYS A 328 21.97 -6.77 19.47
CA LYS A 328 22.00 -6.09 20.77
C LYS A 328 22.58 -4.69 20.69
N SER A 329 23.74 -4.52 20.02
CA SER A 329 24.36 -3.22 19.82
C SER A 329 23.47 -2.22 19.10
N ARG A 330 22.68 -2.67 18.12
CA ARG A 330 21.70 -1.82 17.44
C ARG A 330 20.54 -1.44 18.35
N ARG A 331 20.04 -2.37 19.17
CA ARG A 331 18.94 -2.11 20.12
C ARG A 331 19.38 -1.15 21.24
N GLN A 332 20.61 -1.27 21.72
CA GLN A 332 21.19 -0.32 22.70
C GLN A 332 21.24 1.12 22.19
N LYS A 333 21.45 1.31 20.89
CA LYS A 333 21.44 2.64 20.25
C LYS A 333 20.03 3.15 19.94
N ALA A 334 19.03 2.28 20.00
CA ALA A 334 17.65 2.65 19.69
C ALA A 334 16.99 3.39 20.85
N PRO A 335 16.05 4.31 20.59
CA PRO A 335 15.22 4.88 21.63
C PRO A 335 14.52 3.79 22.43
N GLY A 336 14.57 3.87 23.76
CA GLY A 336 14.07 2.86 24.67
C GLY A 336 15.03 1.70 24.99
N GLY A 337 16.14 1.57 24.26
CA GLY A 337 17.19 0.59 24.54
C GLY A 337 16.84 -0.85 24.15
N ASP A 338 17.56 -1.83 24.75
CA ASP A 338 17.36 -3.26 24.51
C ASP A 338 16.30 -3.85 25.47
N HIS A 339 15.11 -4.12 24.94
CA HIS A 339 14.00 -4.72 25.67
C HIS A 339 13.12 -5.61 24.76
N PRO A 340 12.27 -6.48 25.30
CA PRO A 340 11.47 -7.43 24.52
C PRO A 340 10.53 -6.78 23.48
N ASP A 341 10.01 -5.59 23.75
CA ASP A 341 9.13 -4.85 22.83
C ASP A 341 9.90 -4.03 21.78
N GLN A 342 11.24 -4.04 21.79
CA GLN A 342 12.05 -3.37 20.78
C GLN A 342 11.91 -4.10 19.43
N TYR A 343 12.12 -3.37 18.34
CA TYR A 343 12.15 -3.94 17.00
C TYR A 343 13.25 -4.97 16.83
N LEU A 344 12.92 -6.08 16.17
CA LEU A 344 13.90 -7.11 15.83
C LEU A 344 14.93 -6.59 14.81
N PHE A 345 14.46 -5.87 13.77
CA PHE A 345 15.29 -5.35 12.69
C PHE A 345 15.45 -3.82 12.80
N LEU A 346 16.65 -3.40 13.11
CA LEU A 346 17.05 -2.01 13.22
C LEU A 346 18.20 -1.68 12.26
N SER A 347 18.33 -0.41 11.89
CA SER A 347 19.50 0.08 11.18
C SER A 347 20.76 0.02 12.09
N PRO A 348 22.00 0.17 11.55
CA PRO A 348 23.21 0.25 12.35
C PRO A 348 23.21 1.35 13.42
N HIS A 349 22.36 2.36 13.24
CA HIS A 349 22.21 3.50 14.16
C HIS A 349 21.02 3.33 15.13
N GLY A 350 20.44 2.13 15.26
CA GLY A 350 19.31 1.88 16.14
C GLY A 350 17.97 2.46 15.64
N THR A 351 17.90 2.95 14.40
CA THR A 351 16.65 3.48 13.85
C THR A 351 15.79 2.35 13.30
N PRO A 352 14.47 2.28 13.62
CA PRO A 352 13.57 1.32 13.02
C PRO A 352 13.54 1.41 11.50
N LEU A 353 13.57 0.25 10.82
CA LEU A 353 13.42 0.18 9.36
C LEU A 353 11.98 0.47 8.92
N TYR A 354 11.04 0.19 9.81
CA TYR A 354 9.62 0.51 9.68
C TYR A 354 9.06 0.88 11.06
N VAL A 355 8.36 2.00 11.18
CA VAL A 355 7.75 2.41 12.45
C VAL A 355 6.30 1.92 12.48
N SER A 356 5.96 1.11 13.48
CA SER A 356 4.61 0.60 13.72
C SER A 356 3.61 1.73 13.96
N LYS A 357 2.35 1.48 13.62
CA LYS A 357 1.24 2.41 13.91
C LYS A 357 1.05 2.66 15.40
N GLN A 358 1.42 1.67 16.21
CA GLN A 358 1.27 1.72 17.67
C GLN A 358 2.39 2.48 18.38
N ASP A 359 3.53 2.68 17.71
CA ASP A 359 4.69 3.35 18.29
C ASP A 359 4.67 4.85 18.01
N GLN A 360 3.80 5.56 18.68
CA GLN A 360 3.74 7.02 18.62
C GLN A 360 5.03 7.68 19.15
N HIS A 361 5.76 6.99 20.05
CA HIS A 361 6.98 7.50 20.69
C HIS A 361 8.21 7.55 19.75
N TYR A 362 8.25 6.76 18.68
CA TYR A 362 9.28 6.87 17.65
C TYR A 362 9.01 7.99 16.64
N GLY A 363 7.88 8.66 16.78
CA GLY A 363 7.57 9.87 16.06
C GLY A 363 8.26 11.06 16.71
N ASP A 364 9.52 11.36 16.35
CA ASP A 364 9.99 12.71 16.49
C ASP A 364 8.93 13.63 15.86
N ARG A 365 8.23 14.39 16.68
CA ARG A 365 7.13 15.28 16.29
C ARG A 365 7.54 16.28 15.20
N LEU A 366 8.86 16.47 15.01
CA LEU A 366 9.44 17.31 13.97
C LEU A 366 9.68 16.56 12.65
N LYS A 367 9.60 15.22 12.61
CA LYS A 367 9.85 14.45 11.39
C LYS A 367 8.62 14.37 10.49
N ARG A 368 8.73 15.00 9.33
CA ARG A 368 7.71 14.94 8.27
C ARG A 368 7.61 13.59 7.55
N HIS A 369 8.60 12.71 7.72
CA HIS A 369 8.68 11.43 7.03
C HIS A 369 8.80 10.27 8.02
N LYS A 370 7.82 9.37 7.98
CA LYS A 370 7.84 8.13 8.75
C LYS A 370 8.67 7.06 8.04
N LYS A 371 9.44 6.27 8.79
CA LYS A 371 10.17 5.12 8.23
C LYS A 371 9.18 4.02 7.83
N ARG A 372 9.21 3.62 6.55
CA ARG A 372 8.30 2.63 5.96
C ARG A 372 9.01 1.66 5.03
N GLY A 373 10.19 1.22 5.41
CA GLY A 373 10.99 0.26 4.65
C GLY A 373 11.75 0.87 3.46
N GLN A 374 11.87 2.21 3.36
CA GLN A 374 12.64 2.85 2.28
C GLN A 374 14.09 2.40 2.25
N THR A 375 14.72 2.27 3.43
CA THR A 375 16.11 1.82 3.55
C THR A 375 16.30 0.41 2.98
N VAL A 376 15.36 -0.51 3.25
CA VAL A 376 15.40 -1.87 2.70
C VAL A 376 15.25 -1.84 1.17
N ARG A 377 14.28 -1.09 0.65
CA ARG A 377 14.08 -0.97 -0.81
C ARG A 377 15.29 -0.33 -1.51
N ALA A 378 15.89 0.70 -0.90
CA ALA A 378 17.10 1.33 -1.43
C ALA A 378 18.28 0.35 -1.44
N TYR A 379 18.44 -0.47 -0.39
CA TYR A 379 19.46 -1.51 -0.33
C TYR A 379 19.25 -2.57 -1.43
N ILE A 380 18.03 -3.05 -1.61
CA ILE A 380 17.66 -3.97 -2.67
C ILE A 380 18.05 -3.41 -4.04
N SER A 381 17.63 -2.19 -4.35
CA SER A 381 17.90 -1.55 -5.64
C SER A 381 19.40 -1.34 -5.87
N LYS A 382 20.11 -0.86 -4.85
CA LYS A 382 21.53 -0.47 -4.98
C LYS A 382 22.48 -1.66 -5.00
N TYR A 383 22.19 -2.72 -4.24
CA TYR A 383 23.14 -3.82 -4.05
C TYR A 383 22.63 -5.12 -4.66
N VAL A 384 21.44 -5.60 -4.26
CA VAL A 384 20.93 -6.91 -4.68
C VAL A 384 20.62 -6.95 -6.18
N ILE A 385 19.80 -6.01 -6.67
CA ILE A 385 19.46 -5.94 -8.09
C ILE A 385 20.70 -5.64 -8.94
N SER A 386 21.58 -4.77 -8.47
CA SER A 386 22.83 -4.45 -9.18
C SER A 386 23.79 -5.64 -9.29
N TYR A 387 23.85 -6.49 -8.25
CA TYR A 387 24.59 -7.74 -8.29
C TYR A 387 24.03 -8.68 -9.36
N ILE A 388 22.72 -8.94 -9.33
CA ILE A 388 22.07 -9.85 -10.29
C ILE A 388 22.20 -9.34 -11.72
N ARG A 389 22.06 -8.03 -11.94
CA ARG A 389 22.23 -7.44 -13.27
C ARG A 389 23.64 -7.59 -13.83
N ARG A 390 24.64 -7.59 -12.97
CA ARG A 390 26.06 -7.76 -13.36
C ARG A 390 26.41 -9.21 -13.67
N HIS A 391 25.85 -10.16 -12.92
CA HIS A 391 26.31 -11.55 -12.99
C HIS A 391 25.37 -12.48 -13.75
N HIS A 392 24.10 -12.10 -13.92
CA HIS A 392 23.09 -12.97 -14.52
C HIS A 392 22.30 -12.31 -15.65
N SER A 393 21.43 -11.31 -15.36
CA SER A 393 20.55 -10.71 -16.36
C SER A 393 20.50 -9.18 -16.24
N PRO A 394 20.96 -8.42 -17.26
CA PRO A 394 20.95 -6.95 -17.23
C PRO A 394 19.56 -6.32 -17.04
N SER A 395 18.50 -7.02 -17.49
CA SER A 395 17.11 -6.55 -17.40
C SER A 395 16.42 -6.92 -16.10
N PHE A 396 17.08 -7.72 -15.23
CA PHE A 396 16.46 -8.18 -13.98
C PHE A 396 15.97 -7.04 -13.10
N SER A 397 14.75 -7.20 -12.60
CA SER A 397 14.18 -6.32 -11.59
C SER A 397 13.12 -7.06 -10.79
N TYR A 398 12.94 -6.68 -9.54
CA TYR A 398 11.84 -7.13 -8.71
C TYR A 398 11.50 -6.08 -7.66
N GLN A 399 10.28 -6.17 -7.14
CA GLN A 399 9.85 -5.42 -5.96
C GLN A 399 9.77 -6.39 -4.78
N PHE A 400 10.02 -5.89 -3.57
CA PHE A 400 9.94 -6.74 -2.37
C PHE A 400 8.59 -7.47 -2.24
N HIS A 401 7.52 -6.87 -2.76
CA HIS A 401 6.19 -7.47 -2.69
C HIS A 401 6.01 -8.67 -3.64
N ASP A 402 6.85 -8.78 -4.69
CA ASP A 402 6.85 -9.93 -5.60
C ASP A 402 7.25 -11.23 -4.90
N LEU A 403 8.01 -11.14 -3.78
CA LEU A 403 8.36 -12.29 -2.95
C LEU A 403 7.12 -12.97 -2.34
N ARG A 404 6.04 -12.20 -2.11
CA ARG A 404 4.77 -12.77 -1.67
C ARG A 404 4.12 -13.62 -2.78
N ALA A 405 4.15 -13.15 -4.02
CA ALA A 405 3.67 -13.94 -5.15
C ALA A 405 4.55 -15.16 -5.38
N THR A 406 5.87 -15.01 -5.23
CA THR A 406 6.83 -16.12 -5.31
C THR A 406 6.53 -17.20 -4.26
N PHE A 407 6.32 -16.81 -2.99
CA PHE A 407 5.90 -17.75 -1.94
C PHE A 407 4.61 -18.48 -2.31
N GLY A 408 3.59 -17.73 -2.75
CA GLY A 408 2.31 -18.30 -3.14
C GLY A 408 2.44 -19.31 -4.27
N MET A 409 3.25 -19.00 -5.31
CA MET A 409 3.49 -19.90 -6.42
C MET A 409 4.27 -21.14 -6.01
N ASN A 410 5.34 -21.00 -5.21
CA ASN A 410 6.11 -22.15 -4.72
C ASN A 410 5.23 -23.09 -3.87
N LEU A 411 4.36 -22.53 -3.05
CA LEU A 411 3.42 -23.30 -2.24
C LEU A 411 2.38 -24.01 -3.12
N MET A 412 1.89 -23.33 -4.13
CA MET A 412 0.98 -23.89 -5.14
C MET A 412 1.58 -25.04 -5.89
N ASP A 413 2.81 -24.88 -6.40
CA ASP A 413 3.50 -25.94 -7.15
C ASP A 413 3.69 -27.20 -6.29
N ALA A 414 4.03 -27.02 -5.00
CA ALA A 414 4.14 -28.12 -4.05
C ALA A 414 2.80 -28.85 -3.82
N TYR A 415 1.69 -28.10 -3.76
CA TYR A 415 0.37 -28.73 -3.60
C TYR A 415 -0.18 -29.33 -4.91
N LYS A 416 0.17 -28.77 -6.08
CA LYS A 416 -0.24 -29.32 -7.37
C LYS A 416 0.27 -30.75 -7.56
N GLN A 417 1.51 -31.03 -7.21
CA GLN A 417 2.07 -32.38 -7.22
C GLN A 417 1.28 -33.35 -6.32
N LYS A 418 0.84 -32.88 -5.13
CA LYS A 418 0.01 -33.70 -4.22
C LYS A 418 -1.40 -33.91 -4.73
N ILE A 419 -1.98 -32.93 -5.43
CA ILE A 419 -3.30 -33.07 -6.07
C ILE A 419 -3.21 -34.12 -7.21
N GLU A 420 -2.19 -34.04 -8.04
CA GLU A 420 -1.93 -34.96 -9.13
C GLU A 420 -1.68 -36.40 -8.62
N ALA A 421 -1.02 -36.53 -7.46
CA ALA A 421 -0.82 -37.80 -6.76
C ALA A 421 -2.08 -38.33 -6.04
N GLY A 422 -3.17 -37.57 -6.00
CA GLY A 422 -4.40 -37.93 -5.27
C GLY A 422 -4.30 -37.86 -3.74
N GLU A 423 -3.22 -37.25 -3.20
CA GLU A 423 -3.01 -37.15 -1.75
C GLU A 423 -3.91 -36.09 -1.10
N ILE A 424 -4.32 -35.08 -1.86
CA ILE A 424 -5.14 -33.97 -1.38
C ILE A 424 -6.09 -33.49 -2.47
N THR A 425 -7.28 -33.05 -2.09
CA THR A 425 -8.23 -32.44 -3.03
C THR A 425 -7.85 -31.01 -3.37
N TYR A 426 -8.24 -30.53 -4.57
CA TYR A 426 -8.05 -29.14 -4.99
C TYR A 426 -8.58 -28.13 -3.96
N THR A 427 -9.79 -28.33 -3.47
CA THR A 427 -10.43 -27.45 -2.46
C THR A 427 -9.64 -27.41 -1.15
N ALA A 428 -9.12 -28.54 -0.68
CA ALA A 428 -8.29 -28.58 0.53
C ALA A 428 -6.96 -27.84 0.32
N ALA A 429 -6.31 -28.03 -0.82
CA ALA A 429 -5.09 -27.28 -1.19
C ALA A 429 -5.35 -25.77 -1.26
N LEU A 430 -6.44 -25.35 -1.91
CA LEU A 430 -6.86 -23.95 -2.02
C LEU A 430 -7.03 -23.31 -0.63
N ASN A 431 -7.71 -24.00 0.28
CA ASN A 431 -7.93 -23.53 1.65
C ASN A 431 -6.61 -23.39 2.44
N ILE A 432 -5.70 -24.35 2.30
CA ILE A 432 -4.40 -24.31 2.98
C ILE A 432 -3.56 -23.14 2.43
N VAL A 433 -3.46 -22.97 1.12
CA VAL A 433 -2.72 -21.87 0.51
C VAL A 433 -3.34 -20.53 0.90
N SER A 434 -4.67 -20.41 0.88
CA SER A 434 -5.39 -19.21 1.33
C SER A 434 -5.07 -18.86 2.77
N ALA A 435 -5.08 -19.84 3.66
CA ALA A 435 -4.74 -19.64 5.08
C ALA A 435 -3.26 -19.24 5.26
N ARG A 436 -2.32 -19.91 4.57
CA ARG A 436 -0.89 -19.59 4.61
C ARG A 436 -0.58 -18.18 4.11
N MET A 437 -1.27 -17.74 3.06
CA MET A 437 -1.13 -16.39 2.52
C MET A 437 -1.98 -15.35 3.25
N CYS A 438 -2.81 -15.75 4.19
CA CYS A 438 -3.74 -14.87 4.91
C CYS A 438 -4.64 -14.07 3.93
N HIS A 439 -5.15 -14.73 2.87
CA HIS A 439 -6.09 -14.13 1.94
C HIS A 439 -7.47 -13.95 2.60
N ALA A 440 -8.15 -12.86 2.24
CA ALA A 440 -9.50 -12.59 2.74
C ALA A 440 -10.57 -13.37 1.97
N SER A 441 -10.24 -13.83 0.75
CA SER A 441 -11.15 -14.53 -0.15
C SER A 441 -10.39 -15.62 -0.91
N PRO A 442 -10.99 -16.81 -1.09
CA PRO A 442 -10.44 -17.88 -1.94
C PRO A 442 -10.18 -17.43 -3.39
N VAL A 443 -10.98 -16.50 -3.92
CA VAL A 443 -10.84 -15.95 -5.28
C VAL A 443 -9.45 -15.38 -5.54
N ILE A 444 -8.81 -14.79 -4.54
CA ILE A 444 -7.42 -14.29 -4.68
C ILE A 444 -6.47 -15.49 -4.84
N THR A 445 -6.70 -16.56 -4.11
CA THR A 445 -5.88 -17.77 -4.17
C THR A 445 -6.06 -18.52 -5.49
N GLU A 446 -7.26 -18.55 -6.05
CA GLU A 446 -7.55 -19.15 -7.35
C GLU A 446 -6.75 -18.49 -8.48
N ARG A 447 -6.44 -17.19 -8.39
CA ARG A 447 -5.58 -16.49 -9.35
C ARG A 447 -4.19 -17.11 -9.44
N TYR A 448 -3.66 -17.62 -8.32
CA TYR A 448 -2.38 -18.33 -8.29
C TYR A 448 -2.48 -19.69 -8.98
N PHE A 449 -3.59 -20.42 -8.76
CA PHE A 449 -3.83 -21.71 -9.43
C PHE A 449 -3.97 -21.53 -10.94
N ASN A 450 -4.74 -20.54 -11.37
CA ASN A 450 -5.00 -20.29 -12.78
C ASN A 450 -3.80 -19.67 -13.52
N TYR A 451 -2.87 -19.02 -12.82
CA TYR A 451 -1.74 -18.32 -13.41
C TYR A 451 -0.84 -19.23 -14.24
N ARG A 452 -0.40 -20.36 -13.70
CA ARG A 452 0.47 -21.29 -14.40
C ARG A 452 -0.22 -21.99 -15.57
N ASP A 453 -1.46 -22.37 -15.39
CA ASP A 453 -2.21 -23.07 -16.43
C ASP A 453 -2.52 -22.12 -17.60
N ARG A 454 -2.82 -20.86 -17.31
CA ARG A 454 -2.97 -19.81 -18.31
C ARG A 454 -1.70 -19.63 -19.14
N LEU A 455 -0.55 -19.44 -18.49
CA LEU A 455 0.73 -19.28 -19.19
C LEU A 455 1.11 -20.53 -19.98
N LYS A 456 0.93 -21.73 -19.42
CA LYS A 456 1.17 -22.98 -20.13
C LYS A 456 0.35 -23.08 -21.40
N LEU A 457 -0.94 -22.78 -21.34
CA LEU A 457 -1.83 -22.80 -22.50
C LEU A 457 -1.46 -21.72 -23.52
N ALA A 458 -1.07 -20.52 -23.08
CA ALA A 458 -0.66 -19.44 -23.96
C ALA A 458 0.61 -19.82 -24.76
N TYR A 459 1.62 -20.35 -24.09
CA TYR A 459 2.88 -20.75 -24.74
C TYR A 459 2.72 -22.03 -25.57
N ALA A 460 1.95 -23.03 -25.13
CA ALA A 460 1.77 -24.26 -25.88
C ALA A 460 1.07 -24.06 -27.26
N GLY A 461 0.16 -23.07 -27.33
CA GLY A 461 -0.44 -22.69 -28.60
C GLY A 461 0.54 -22.02 -29.56
N GLN A 462 1.49 -21.26 -29.03
CA GLN A 462 2.52 -20.57 -29.80
C GLN A 462 3.59 -21.54 -30.28
N ASP A 463 4.09 -22.43 -29.42
CA ASP A 463 5.16 -23.38 -29.77
C ASP A 463 4.78 -24.23 -30.97
N GLY A 464 3.54 -24.76 -31.01
CA GLY A 464 3.08 -25.58 -32.11
C GLY A 464 2.99 -24.84 -33.48
N TRP A 465 2.64 -23.56 -33.44
CA TRP A 465 2.61 -22.72 -34.64
C TRP A 465 4.01 -22.28 -35.07
N GLU A 466 4.87 -21.93 -34.13
CA GLU A 466 6.25 -21.51 -34.41
C GLU A 466 7.07 -22.64 -35.02
N ASP A 467 6.96 -23.85 -34.52
CA ASP A 467 7.60 -25.06 -35.12
C ASP A 467 7.20 -25.28 -36.56
N GLU A 468 5.91 -25.13 -36.89
CA GLU A 468 5.42 -25.25 -38.26
C GLU A 468 5.91 -24.10 -39.14
N LEU A 469 5.88 -22.86 -38.63
CA LEU A 469 6.37 -21.70 -39.35
C LEU A 469 7.89 -21.81 -39.62
N GLN A 470 8.65 -22.28 -38.65
CA GLN A 470 10.10 -22.51 -38.81
C GLN A 470 10.38 -23.57 -39.85
N ARG A 471 9.62 -24.64 -39.84
CA ARG A 471 9.71 -25.71 -40.87
C ARG A 471 9.42 -25.16 -42.26
N MET A 472 8.35 -24.38 -42.43
CA MET A 472 7.98 -23.75 -43.71
C MET A 472 9.03 -22.74 -44.19
N THR A 473 9.61 -21.93 -43.31
CA THR A 473 10.64 -20.98 -43.69
C THR A 473 11.96 -21.66 -44.04
N GLN A 474 12.34 -22.73 -43.38
CA GLN A 474 13.52 -23.52 -43.75
C GLN A 474 13.37 -24.17 -45.16
N LEU A 475 12.20 -24.64 -45.50
CA LEU A 475 11.91 -25.16 -46.86
C LEU A 475 11.98 -24.04 -47.93
N ALA A 476 11.63 -22.80 -47.59
CA ALA A 476 11.68 -21.69 -48.51
C ALA A 476 13.10 -21.12 -48.75
N VAL A 477 14.02 -21.32 -47.79
CA VAL A 477 15.40 -20.81 -47.85
C VAL A 477 16.39 -21.80 -48.48
N VAL A 478 16.02 -23.07 -48.63
CA VAL A 478 16.88 -24.03 -49.35
C VAL A 478 16.77 -23.76 -50.87
N PRO A 479 17.88 -23.36 -51.55
CA PRO A 479 17.84 -23.18 -53.00
C PRO A 479 17.48 -24.48 -53.66
N GLN A 480 16.46 -24.50 -54.53
CA GLN A 480 16.23 -25.63 -55.41
C GLN A 480 17.48 -25.78 -56.30
N GLN A 481 18.25 -26.83 -56.09
CA GLN A 481 19.35 -27.26 -56.94
C GLN A 481 18.82 -27.85 -58.26
#